data_07a9db84b165feb3aa499ca236963218
#
_entry.id   07a9db84b165feb3aa499ca236963218
#
_cell.length_a   1.000
_cell.length_b   1.000
_cell.length_c   1.000
_cell.angle_alpha   90.00
_cell.angle_beta   90.00
_cell.angle_gamma   90.00
#
_symmetry.space_group_name_H-M   'P 1'
#
loop_
_entity.id
_entity.type
_entity.pdbx_description
1 polymer ?
#
loop_
_entity_poly.entity_id
_entity_poly.type
_entity_poly.pdbx_seq_one_letter_code
_entity_poly.pdbx_strand_id
1 'polypeptide(L)'
;MMSMNMRSLLQPLALTGLSLALAACVSSAPLVVKPVDTTTPAQHLAAVNAAAGPDDKELSVQPLRDSQVEDLRVTAQAQRQANDLAGAASSLDHALEIVAGDPAVLQERAELALLQGQWAQAETFARKAIDLGSKTGPLCRRHWATIEQSRLARGEKENAVSAHAQIEGCTVPGIKRY
;
A
#
# COMPACT_ATOMS: atom_id res chain seq x y z
N MET A 1 -37.13 9.90 76.15
CA MET A 1 -38.55 10.24 75.98
C MET A 1 -38.88 9.72 74.59
N MET A 2 -39.47 8.56 74.55
CA MET A 2 -40.90 8.31 74.14
C MET A 2 -41.07 8.65 72.64
N SER A 3 -41.59 7.80 71.83
CA SER A 3 -42.52 6.66 71.90
C SER A 3 -42.71 6.15 70.48
N MET A 4 -42.49 4.90 70.16
CA MET A 4 -43.45 3.89 69.79
C MET A 4 -44.63 4.32 68.89
N ASN A 5 -44.77 3.71 67.72
CA ASN A 5 -45.81 2.80 67.29
C ASN A 5 -45.66 2.47 65.78
N MET A 6 -45.46 1.32 65.38
CA MET A 6 -46.21 0.04 65.37
C MET A 6 -47.38 0.02 64.42
N ARG A 7 -47.32 -0.97 63.52
CA ARG A 7 -48.39 -1.63 62.74
C ARG A 7 -48.78 -0.90 61.43
N SER A 8 -48.98 -1.50 60.32
CA SER A 8 -49.62 -2.82 60.07
C SER A 8 -49.57 -3.10 58.56
N LEU A 9 -49.60 -4.40 58.32
CA LEU A 9 -50.35 -5.16 57.34
C LEU A 9 -49.83 -5.31 55.91
N LEU A 10 -49.31 -6.49 55.72
CA LEU A 10 -49.61 -7.46 54.66
C LEU A 10 -50.50 -7.00 53.50
N GLN A 11 -49.95 -7.08 52.31
CA GLN A 11 -50.69 -7.70 51.20
C GLN A 11 -49.69 -8.20 50.14
N PRO A 12 -49.84 -9.47 49.72
CA PRO A 12 -49.03 -9.99 48.59
C PRO A 12 -49.82 -9.72 47.31
N LEU A 13 -49.23 -9.02 46.41
CA LEU A 13 -49.73 -8.96 45.03
C LEU A 13 -48.68 -9.56 44.12
N ALA A 14 -49.02 -10.75 43.69
CA ALA A 14 -48.42 -11.46 42.62
C ALA A 14 -48.49 -10.60 41.35
N LEU A 15 -47.35 -10.25 40.82
CA LEU A 15 -47.24 -9.71 39.47
C LEU A 15 -46.32 -10.61 38.68
N THR A 16 -46.97 -11.40 37.88
CA THR A 16 -46.57 -12.27 36.81
C THR A 16 -45.42 -11.71 36.02
N GLY A 17 -44.37 -12.55 35.91
CA GLY A 17 -43.21 -12.31 35.09
C GLY A 17 -43.55 -12.18 33.60
N LEU A 18 -43.12 -11.10 33.02
CA LEU A 18 -42.95 -10.97 31.57
C LEU A 18 -41.47 -11.02 31.27
N SER A 19 -40.96 -12.26 31.16
CA SER A 19 -39.60 -12.49 30.66
C SER A 19 -39.56 -12.18 29.18
N LEU A 20 -39.14 -10.98 28.85
CA LEU A 20 -38.72 -10.67 27.47
C LEU A 20 -37.42 -11.43 27.20
N ALA A 21 -37.54 -12.58 26.55
CA ALA A 21 -36.40 -13.23 25.89
C ALA A 21 -35.97 -12.38 24.72
N LEU A 22 -34.92 -11.53 24.91
CA LEU A 22 -34.15 -10.96 23.80
C LEU A 22 -33.38 -12.11 23.14
N ALA A 23 -33.97 -12.70 22.10
CA ALA A 23 -33.26 -13.53 21.16
C ALA A 23 -32.26 -12.61 20.42
N ALA A 24 -31.04 -12.50 20.95
CA ALA A 24 -29.90 -11.92 20.22
C ALA A 24 -29.62 -12.85 19.05
N CYS A 25 -30.08 -12.49 17.86
CA CYS A 25 -29.60 -13.06 16.62
C CYS A 25 -28.11 -12.72 16.51
N VAL A 26 -27.27 -13.59 17.04
CA VAL A 26 -25.82 -13.58 16.69
C VAL A 26 -25.74 -14.02 15.24
N SER A 27 -25.78 -13.03 14.36
CA SER A 27 -25.45 -13.22 12.96
C SER A 27 -23.95 -13.46 12.90
N SER A 28 -23.53 -14.71 12.97
CA SER A 28 -22.15 -15.10 12.67
C SER A 28 -21.96 -14.89 11.17
N ALA A 29 -21.51 -13.70 10.80
CA ALA A 29 -21.04 -13.46 9.45
C ALA A 29 -19.95 -14.51 9.14
N PRO A 30 -20.01 -15.21 7.99
CA PRO A 30 -18.97 -16.15 7.64
C PRO A 30 -17.63 -15.42 7.61
N LEU A 31 -16.63 -15.99 8.29
CA LEU A 31 -15.27 -15.49 8.22
C LEU A 31 -14.84 -15.56 6.74
N VAL A 32 -14.82 -14.42 6.08
CA VAL A 32 -14.24 -14.31 4.73
C VAL A 32 -12.73 -14.50 4.90
N VAL A 33 -12.28 -15.74 4.74
CA VAL A 33 -10.86 -16.05 4.67
C VAL A 33 -10.34 -15.42 3.37
N LYS A 34 -9.67 -14.28 3.47
CA LYS A 34 -8.97 -13.71 2.32
C LYS A 34 -7.94 -14.73 1.83
N PRO A 35 -7.91 -15.04 0.53
CA PRO A 35 -6.86 -15.89 -0.01
C PRO A 35 -5.50 -15.29 0.35
N VAL A 36 -4.67 -16.08 1.00
CA VAL A 36 -3.29 -15.67 1.31
C VAL A 36 -2.53 -15.59 -0.01
N ASP A 37 -1.95 -14.44 -0.28
CA ASP A 37 -1.03 -14.32 -1.41
C ASP A 37 0.26 -15.10 -1.08
N THR A 38 0.61 -16.05 -1.94
CA THR A 38 1.82 -16.85 -1.81
C THR A 38 2.99 -16.29 -2.63
N THR A 39 2.76 -15.18 -3.33
CA THR A 39 3.77 -14.50 -4.14
C THR A 39 4.85 -13.88 -3.23
N THR A 40 6.11 -14.15 -3.54
CA THR A 40 7.21 -13.60 -2.75
C THR A 40 7.44 -12.11 -3.05
N PRO A 41 8.04 -11.33 -2.13
CA PRO A 41 8.41 -9.94 -2.38
C PRO A 41 9.24 -9.75 -3.65
N ALA A 42 10.17 -10.67 -3.93
CA ALA A 42 10.99 -10.63 -5.14
C ALA A 42 10.17 -10.84 -6.42
N GLN A 43 9.15 -11.70 -6.38
CA GLN A 43 8.24 -11.91 -7.51
C GLN A 43 7.34 -10.69 -7.75
N HIS A 44 6.86 -10.03 -6.70
CA HIS A 44 6.15 -8.75 -6.83
C HIS A 44 7.02 -7.69 -7.50
N LEU A 45 8.28 -7.55 -7.08
CA LEU A 45 9.22 -6.62 -7.71
C LEU A 45 9.51 -7.00 -9.17
N ALA A 46 9.64 -8.28 -9.49
CA ALA A 46 9.82 -8.73 -10.87
C ALA A 46 8.64 -8.35 -11.76
N ALA A 47 7.41 -8.43 -11.25
CA ALA A 47 6.21 -7.98 -11.97
C ALA A 47 6.23 -6.46 -12.21
N VAL A 48 6.67 -5.65 -11.23
CA VAL A 48 6.85 -4.20 -11.40
C VAL A 48 7.85 -3.89 -12.50
N ASN A 49 9.00 -4.58 -12.51
CA ASN A 49 10.02 -4.38 -13.54
C ASN A 49 9.52 -4.80 -14.93
N ALA A 50 8.76 -5.88 -15.02
CA ALA A 50 8.18 -6.32 -16.29
C ALA A 50 7.16 -5.31 -16.85
N ALA A 51 6.39 -4.65 -16.00
CA ALA A 51 5.44 -3.61 -16.40
C ALA A 51 6.11 -2.36 -16.98
N ALA A 52 7.36 -2.06 -16.62
CA ALA A 52 8.11 -0.96 -17.21
C ALA A 52 8.18 -1.08 -18.74
N GLY A 53 8.23 -2.30 -19.25
CA GLY A 53 8.43 -2.57 -20.66
C GLY A 53 9.88 -2.34 -21.13
N PRO A 54 10.19 -2.60 -22.39
CA PRO A 54 11.51 -2.32 -22.94
C PRO A 54 11.74 -0.82 -23.09
N ASP A 55 12.88 -0.34 -22.62
CA ASP A 55 13.28 1.08 -22.65
C ASP A 55 13.56 1.65 -24.05
N ASP A 56 13.67 0.79 -25.08
CA ASP A 56 14.16 1.11 -26.41
C ASP A 56 13.13 1.79 -27.35
N LYS A 57 11.88 1.89 -26.94
CA LYS A 57 10.79 2.38 -27.81
C LYS A 57 10.19 3.73 -27.40
N GLU A 58 10.51 4.22 -26.22
CA GLU A 58 9.98 5.46 -25.70
C GLU A 58 11.10 6.45 -25.39
N LEU A 59 10.88 7.72 -25.72
CA LEU A 59 11.83 8.78 -25.38
C LEU A 59 11.79 9.00 -23.85
N SER A 60 12.85 8.57 -23.18
CA SER A 60 13.03 8.81 -21.74
C SER A 60 13.78 10.12 -21.54
N VAL A 61 13.12 11.12 -21.00
CA VAL A 61 13.77 12.38 -20.59
C VAL A 61 14.12 12.23 -19.10
N GLN A 62 15.41 12.11 -18.81
CA GLN A 62 15.89 12.14 -17.43
C GLN A 62 16.23 13.59 -17.04
N PRO A 63 15.62 14.14 -15.99
CA PRO A 63 15.99 15.45 -15.49
C PRO A 63 17.44 15.42 -14.96
N LEU A 64 18.12 16.55 -15.05
CA LEU A 64 19.39 16.73 -14.36
C LEU A 64 19.14 16.59 -12.86
N ARG A 65 19.87 15.67 -12.23
CA ARG A 65 19.78 15.42 -10.79
C ARG A 65 20.91 16.09 -10.04
N ASP A 66 20.66 16.34 -8.78
CA ASP A 66 21.71 16.67 -7.81
C ASP A 66 22.69 15.48 -7.72
N SER A 67 23.99 15.77 -7.76
CA SER A 67 25.02 14.74 -7.74
C SER A 67 25.01 13.91 -6.44
N GLN A 68 24.68 14.53 -5.30
CA GLN A 68 24.58 13.81 -4.03
C GLN A 68 23.38 12.83 -4.03
N VAL A 69 22.27 13.23 -4.66
CA VAL A 69 21.13 12.34 -4.83
C VAL A 69 21.52 11.14 -5.68
N GLU A 70 22.25 11.35 -6.76
CA GLU A 70 22.69 10.24 -7.62
C GLU A 70 23.67 9.30 -6.91
N ASP A 71 24.63 9.82 -6.15
CA ASP A 71 25.57 9.03 -5.36
C ASP A 71 24.83 8.17 -4.30
N LEU A 72 23.80 8.74 -3.65
CA LEU A 72 22.98 8.01 -2.68
C LEU A 72 22.14 6.91 -3.36
N ARG A 73 21.63 7.13 -4.57
CA ARG A 73 20.92 6.11 -5.35
C ARG A 73 21.84 4.95 -5.74
N VAL A 74 23.06 5.26 -6.22
CA VAL A 74 24.08 4.24 -6.53
C VAL A 74 24.44 3.44 -5.29
N THR A 75 24.62 4.09 -4.15
CA THR A 75 24.86 3.45 -2.86
C THR A 75 23.71 2.53 -2.47
N ALA A 76 22.47 3.01 -2.55
CA ALA A 76 21.29 2.21 -2.26
C ALA A 76 21.16 0.98 -3.18
N GLN A 77 21.49 1.12 -4.46
CA GLN A 77 21.50 0.01 -5.40
C GLN A 77 22.54 -1.05 -5.00
N ALA A 78 23.76 -0.66 -4.64
CA ALA A 78 24.81 -1.57 -4.17
C ALA A 78 24.39 -2.29 -2.88
N GLN A 79 23.81 -1.57 -1.91
CA GLN A 79 23.28 -2.13 -0.68
C GLN A 79 22.16 -3.13 -0.94
N ARG A 80 21.23 -2.82 -1.84
CA ARG A 80 20.17 -3.75 -2.26
C ARG A 80 20.74 -5.03 -2.88
N GLN A 81 21.76 -4.92 -3.73
CA GLN A 81 22.44 -6.09 -4.31
C GLN A 81 23.16 -6.93 -3.27
N ALA A 82 23.68 -6.31 -2.21
CA ALA A 82 24.27 -6.98 -1.06
C ALA A 82 23.20 -7.53 -0.06
N ASN A 83 21.90 -7.41 -0.40
CA ASN A 83 20.76 -7.74 0.47
C ASN A 83 20.70 -6.92 1.78
N ASP A 84 21.38 -5.78 1.83
CA ASP A 84 21.22 -4.79 2.90
C ASP A 84 20.05 -3.86 2.57
N LEU A 85 18.83 -4.36 2.77
CA LEU A 85 17.61 -3.62 2.45
C LEU A 85 17.40 -2.43 3.42
N ALA A 86 17.92 -2.51 4.64
CA ALA A 86 17.82 -1.42 5.62
C ALA A 86 18.76 -0.27 5.27
N GLY A 87 20.00 -0.56 4.93
CA GLY A 87 20.95 0.44 4.44
C GLY A 87 20.47 1.12 3.17
N ALA A 88 19.97 0.34 2.20
CA ALA A 88 19.40 0.88 0.98
C ALA A 88 18.22 1.83 1.24
N ALA A 89 17.34 1.51 2.20
CA ALA A 89 16.24 2.38 2.59
C ALA A 89 16.77 3.70 3.17
N SER A 90 17.75 3.64 4.07
CA SER A 90 18.36 4.83 4.67
C SER A 90 19.02 5.74 3.63
N SER A 91 19.71 5.17 2.64
CA SER A 91 20.35 5.94 1.56
C SER A 91 19.30 6.65 0.69
N LEU A 92 18.18 5.98 0.34
CA LEU A 92 17.10 6.60 -0.41
C LEU A 92 16.32 7.64 0.41
N ASP A 93 16.11 7.39 1.69
CA ASP A 93 15.46 8.35 2.59
C ASP A 93 16.32 9.63 2.71
N HIS A 94 17.65 9.49 2.80
CA HIS A 94 18.57 10.64 2.75
C HIS A 94 18.53 11.38 1.40
N ALA A 95 18.45 10.66 0.27
CA ALA A 95 18.25 11.30 -1.02
C ALA A 95 16.93 12.11 -1.09
N LEU A 96 15.88 11.64 -0.43
CA LEU A 96 14.60 12.35 -0.33
C LEU A 96 14.63 13.54 0.66
N GLU A 97 15.57 13.57 1.60
CA GLU A 97 15.82 14.76 2.43
C GLU A 97 16.43 15.90 1.59
N ILE A 98 17.29 15.56 0.62
CA ILE A 98 17.89 16.55 -0.29
C ILE A 98 16.85 17.01 -1.33
N VAL A 99 16.14 16.07 -1.98
CA VAL A 99 15.11 16.35 -2.98
C VAL A 99 13.84 15.55 -2.68
N ALA A 100 12.97 16.11 -1.85
CA ALA A 100 11.78 15.45 -1.34
C ALA A 100 10.77 15.00 -2.41
N GLY A 101 10.87 15.53 -3.61
CA GLY A 101 9.91 15.31 -4.70
C GLY A 101 10.49 14.56 -5.91
N ASP A 102 11.67 13.94 -5.83
CA ASP A 102 12.22 13.17 -6.96
C ASP A 102 11.39 11.89 -7.18
N PRO A 103 10.62 11.78 -8.30
CA PRO A 103 9.74 10.66 -8.53
C PRO A 103 10.48 9.33 -8.72
N ALA A 104 11.72 9.36 -9.23
CA ALA A 104 12.50 8.16 -9.41
C ALA A 104 13.03 7.63 -8.07
N VAL A 105 13.49 8.51 -7.17
CA VAL A 105 13.90 8.12 -5.82
C VAL A 105 12.71 7.58 -5.03
N LEU A 106 11.54 8.23 -5.13
CA LEU A 106 10.30 7.75 -4.53
C LEU A 106 9.92 6.36 -5.03
N GLN A 107 10.08 6.10 -6.35
CA GLN A 107 9.83 4.77 -6.91
C GLN A 107 10.83 3.73 -6.40
N GLU A 108 12.10 4.05 -6.36
CA GLU A 108 13.12 3.14 -5.83
C GLU A 108 12.86 2.80 -4.36
N ARG A 109 12.41 3.79 -3.59
CA ARG A 109 12.02 3.60 -2.19
C ARG A 109 10.75 2.73 -2.05
N ALA A 110 9.79 2.89 -2.99
CA ALA A 110 8.59 2.05 -3.06
C ALA A 110 8.95 0.59 -3.37
N GLU A 111 9.82 0.34 -4.33
CA GLU A 111 10.29 -1.00 -4.70
C GLU A 111 11.05 -1.67 -3.56
N LEU A 112 11.84 -0.91 -2.83
CA LEU A 112 12.53 -1.42 -1.66
C LEU A 112 11.53 -1.79 -0.55
N ALA A 113 10.48 -1.01 -0.35
CA ALA A 113 9.39 -1.33 0.57
C ALA A 113 8.66 -2.62 0.15
N LEU A 114 8.46 -2.88 -1.16
CA LEU A 114 7.96 -4.17 -1.65
C LEU A 114 8.87 -5.32 -1.22
N LEU A 115 10.18 -5.19 -1.42
CA LEU A 115 11.16 -6.23 -1.02
C LEU A 115 11.15 -6.49 0.49
N GLN A 116 10.86 -5.47 1.29
CA GLN A 116 10.74 -5.57 2.74
C GLN A 116 9.37 -6.08 3.22
N GLY A 117 8.42 -6.36 2.30
CA GLY A 117 7.05 -6.74 2.65
C GLY A 117 6.22 -5.60 3.25
N GLN A 118 6.67 -4.36 3.11
CA GLN A 118 6.03 -3.16 3.63
C GLN A 118 5.00 -2.62 2.61
N TRP A 119 3.99 -3.44 2.28
CA TRP A 119 3.07 -3.22 1.18
C TRP A 119 2.37 -1.86 1.18
N ALA A 120 1.84 -1.44 2.33
CA ALA A 120 1.16 -0.15 2.45
C ALA A 120 2.11 1.04 2.22
N GLN A 121 3.36 0.92 2.70
CA GLN A 121 4.38 1.95 2.52
C GLN A 121 4.83 2.01 1.05
N ALA A 122 4.97 0.87 0.39
CA ALA A 122 5.27 0.81 -1.04
C ALA A 122 4.21 1.55 -1.87
N GLU A 123 2.92 1.31 -1.60
CA GLU A 123 1.83 2.06 -2.26
C GLU A 123 1.90 3.56 -1.96
N THR A 124 2.21 3.96 -0.73
CA THR A 124 2.31 5.38 -0.36
C THR A 124 3.40 6.10 -1.14
N PHE A 125 4.60 5.53 -1.24
CA PHE A 125 5.69 6.10 -2.02
C PHE A 125 5.37 6.14 -3.52
N ALA A 126 4.80 5.06 -4.07
CA ALA A 126 4.43 5.00 -5.48
C ALA A 126 3.36 6.05 -5.84
N ARG A 127 2.36 6.28 -4.98
CA ARG A 127 1.37 7.35 -5.18
C ARG A 127 2.01 8.72 -5.21
N LYS A 128 2.88 9.01 -4.25
CA LYS A 128 3.61 10.28 -4.22
C LYS A 128 4.46 10.47 -5.49
N ALA A 129 5.07 9.39 -5.97
CA ALA A 129 5.83 9.41 -7.22
C ALA A 129 4.95 9.70 -8.45
N ILE A 130 3.73 9.15 -8.50
CA ILE A 130 2.74 9.47 -9.55
C ILE A 130 2.36 10.94 -9.49
N ASP A 131 2.06 11.48 -8.32
CA ASP A 131 1.59 12.86 -8.19
C ASP A 131 2.63 13.86 -8.70
N LEU A 132 3.90 13.59 -8.49
CA LEU A 132 5.02 14.47 -8.79
C LEU A 132 5.71 14.17 -10.14
N GLY A 133 5.54 12.96 -10.66
CA GLY A 133 6.23 12.48 -11.85
C GLY A 133 5.45 12.58 -13.15
N SER A 134 6.08 12.03 -14.21
CA SER A 134 5.44 11.87 -15.51
C SER A 134 4.24 10.95 -15.44
N LYS A 135 3.18 11.31 -16.16
CA LYS A 135 1.96 10.48 -16.29
C LYS A 135 2.06 9.48 -17.44
N THR A 136 3.22 9.38 -18.09
CA THR A 136 3.47 8.49 -19.23
C THR A 136 4.88 7.89 -19.14
N GLY A 137 5.09 6.82 -19.89
CA GLY A 137 6.37 6.16 -20.01
C GLY A 137 6.67 5.09 -18.95
N PRO A 138 7.87 4.50 -19.01
CA PRO A 138 8.25 3.36 -18.17
C PRO A 138 8.13 3.62 -16.67
N LEU A 139 8.49 4.82 -16.21
CA LEU A 139 8.42 5.17 -14.81
C LEU A 139 6.96 5.25 -14.31
N CYS A 140 6.05 5.82 -15.11
CA CYS A 140 4.62 5.84 -14.81
C CYS A 140 4.07 4.40 -14.68
N ARG A 141 4.41 3.50 -15.59
CA ARG A 141 4.01 2.10 -15.53
C ARG A 141 4.53 1.41 -14.26
N ARG A 142 5.78 1.66 -13.88
CA ARG A 142 6.36 1.12 -12.63
C ARG A 142 5.62 1.60 -11.38
N HIS A 143 5.24 2.87 -11.34
CA HIS A 143 4.48 3.41 -10.21
C HIS A 143 3.15 2.68 -10.03
N TRP A 144 2.36 2.55 -11.11
CA TRP A 144 1.08 1.88 -11.05
C TRP A 144 1.20 0.38 -10.80
N ALA A 145 2.20 -0.28 -11.38
CA ALA A 145 2.49 -1.69 -11.10
C ALA A 145 2.89 -1.90 -9.63
N THR A 146 3.64 -0.98 -9.02
CA THR A 146 3.95 -1.05 -7.59
C THR A 146 2.68 -0.97 -6.73
N ILE A 147 1.73 -0.10 -7.08
CA ILE A 147 0.43 -0.01 -6.41
C ILE A 147 -0.36 -1.30 -6.59
N GLU A 148 -0.43 -1.82 -7.81
CA GLU A 148 -1.09 -3.10 -8.12
C GLU A 148 -0.52 -4.23 -7.26
N GLN A 149 0.79 -4.43 -7.30
CA GLN A 149 1.46 -5.51 -6.56
C GLN A 149 1.30 -5.36 -5.04
N SER A 150 1.38 -4.13 -4.52
CA SER A 150 1.12 -3.86 -3.11
C SER A 150 -0.29 -4.27 -2.68
N ARG A 151 -1.29 -4.04 -3.53
CA ARG A 151 -2.69 -4.40 -3.27
C ARG A 151 -2.94 -5.88 -3.38
N LEU A 152 -2.34 -6.55 -4.38
CA LEU A 152 -2.39 -8.00 -4.52
C LEU A 152 -1.85 -8.69 -3.27
N ALA A 153 -0.68 -8.26 -2.79
CA ALA A 153 -0.07 -8.81 -1.58
C ALA A 153 -0.94 -8.63 -0.32
N ARG A 154 -1.77 -7.59 -0.28
CA ARG A 154 -2.76 -7.39 0.81
C ARG A 154 -4.11 -8.08 0.56
N GLY A 155 -4.24 -8.82 -0.56
CA GLY A 155 -5.50 -9.48 -0.93
C GLY A 155 -6.60 -8.51 -1.41
N GLU A 156 -6.24 -7.30 -1.84
CA GLU A 156 -7.14 -6.25 -2.32
C GLU A 156 -7.32 -6.34 -3.84
N LYS A 157 -7.82 -7.47 -4.33
CA LYS A 157 -7.85 -7.80 -5.76
C LYS A 157 -8.62 -6.78 -6.61
N GLU A 158 -9.75 -6.31 -6.15
CA GLU A 158 -10.56 -5.32 -6.87
C GLU A 158 -9.83 -3.99 -7.02
N ASN A 159 -9.17 -3.54 -5.96
CA ASN A 159 -8.35 -2.34 -5.98
C ASN A 159 -7.10 -2.52 -6.87
N ALA A 160 -6.54 -3.73 -6.94
CA ALA A 160 -5.41 -4.05 -7.81
C ALA A 160 -5.80 -3.94 -9.28
N VAL A 161 -6.97 -4.45 -9.68
CA VAL A 161 -7.50 -4.30 -11.07
C VAL A 161 -7.59 -2.83 -11.47
N SER A 162 -8.03 -1.96 -10.57
CA SER A 162 -8.08 -0.52 -10.82
C SER A 162 -6.69 0.09 -11.08
N ALA A 163 -5.67 -0.36 -10.35
CA ALA A 163 -4.28 0.08 -10.56
C ALA A 163 -3.71 -0.46 -11.88
N HIS A 164 -4.00 -1.73 -12.20
CA HIS A 164 -3.60 -2.36 -13.45
C HIS A 164 -4.09 -1.59 -14.68
N ALA A 165 -5.35 -1.18 -14.70
CA ALA A 165 -5.92 -0.39 -15.78
C ALA A 165 -5.18 0.94 -16.03
N GLN A 166 -4.53 1.52 -15.01
CA GLN A 166 -3.76 2.75 -15.15
C GLN A 166 -2.40 2.51 -15.84
N ILE A 167 -1.86 1.30 -15.80
CA ILE A 167 -0.59 0.95 -16.47
C ILE A 167 -0.72 1.15 -17.97
N GLU A 168 -1.85 0.74 -18.56
CA GLU A 168 -2.13 0.92 -20.00
C GLU A 168 -2.18 2.41 -20.36
N GLY A 169 -2.76 3.25 -19.48
CA GLY A 169 -2.82 4.70 -19.66
C GLY A 169 -1.47 5.40 -19.67
N CYS A 170 -0.41 4.78 -19.11
CA CYS A 170 0.95 5.29 -19.15
C CYS A 170 1.65 5.10 -20.50
N THR A 171 1.08 4.32 -21.42
CA THR A 171 1.72 3.99 -22.69
C THR A 171 1.42 5.04 -23.75
N VAL A 172 2.47 5.63 -24.33
CA VAL A 172 2.34 6.54 -25.47
C VAL A 172 2.58 5.71 -26.73
N PRO A 173 1.63 5.72 -27.69
CA PRO A 173 1.88 5.07 -28.98
C PRO A 173 3.11 5.62 -29.67
N GLY A 174 4.02 4.74 -30.06
CA GLY A 174 5.21 5.15 -30.80
C GLY A 174 4.85 5.85 -32.13
N ILE A 175 5.60 6.88 -32.49
CA ILE A 175 5.45 7.56 -33.77
C ILE A 175 5.85 6.58 -34.86
N LYS A 176 4.92 6.22 -35.75
CA LYS A 176 5.26 5.47 -36.97
C LYS A 176 6.13 6.36 -37.84
N ARG A 177 7.43 6.11 -37.88
CA ARG A 177 8.31 6.73 -38.88
C ARG A 177 8.18 5.94 -40.16
N TYR A 178 7.69 6.63 -41.19
CA TYR A 178 7.61 6.12 -42.56
C TYR A 178 8.99 6.14 -43.19
#